data_dadbcf3be6f5e542ca5537449622c044
#
_entry.id   dadbcf3be6f5e542ca5537449622c044
#
_cell.length_a   1.000
_cell.length_b   1.000
_cell.length_c   1.000
_cell.angle_alpha   90.00
_cell.angle_beta   90.00
_cell.angle_gamma   90.00
#
_symmetry.space_group_name_H-M   'P 1'
#
loop_
_entity.id
_entity.type
_entity.pdbx_description
1 polymer ?
#
loop_
_entity_poly.entity_id
_entity_poly.type
_entity_poly.pdbx_seq_one_letter_code
_entity_poly.pdbx_strand_id
1 'polypeptide(L)'
;MVTIQKTNLKESILKGVEKAKKSAASILASAVQKIEYMNPLSFFSAGMKRYQGERFFWKHSTEEFYIVGLGICKQIVTDQAADRFFHVEKEWKHLIQSAVISESENIQGTGPTAFGCFSFDPLKEKTELWAKFPHSIFNIPKYMLTMVNHQVYLTTNIICTEQDNPTIIAKIEQEIQEILGVASVPLHPFENNSLKKRIDIKPEEWKAQVTKVAHELKEDSLKKVVLARE
;
A
#
# COMPACT_ATOMS: atom_id res chain seq x y z
N MET A 1 -17.54 -14.46 -14.58
CA MET A 1 -17.55 -13.09 -15.12
C MET A 1 -17.81 -12.18 -13.92
N VAL A 2 -16.79 -11.44 -13.45
CA VAL A 2 -16.94 -10.60 -12.25
C VAL A 2 -17.84 -9.42 -12.60
N THR A 3 -19.01 -9.32 -11.96
CA THR A 3 -19.95 -8.23 -12.19
C THR A 3 -19.48 -7.00 -11.41
N ILE A 4 -18.93 -6.02 -12.11
CA ILE A 4 -18.49 -4.75 -11.52
C ILE A 4 -19.68 -3.79 -11.48
N GLN A 5 -19.98 -3.22 -10.32
CA GLN A 5 -20.93 -2.08 -10.24
C GLN A 5 -20.24 -0.84 -10.87
N LYS A 6 -20.40 -0.68 -12.16
CA LYS A 6 -19.70 0.34 -12.98
C LYS A 6 -20.04 1.80 -12.63
N THR A 7 -21.10 2.04 -11.87
CA THR A 7 -21.66 3.38 -11.67
C THR A 7 -20.73 4.28 -10.83
N ASN A 8 -20.19 3.76 -9.71
CA ASN A 8 -19.41 4.57 -8.77
C ASN A 8 -18.04 5.00 -9.33
N LEU A 9 -17.34 4.11 -10.04
CA LEU A 9 -16.02 4.42 -10.62
C LEU A 9 -16.12 5.53 -11.66
N LYS A 10 -17.05 5.38 -12.62
CA LYS A 10 -17.28 6.36 -13.67
C LYS A 10 -17.65 7.73 -13.10
N GLU A 11 -18.56 7.76 -12.14
CA GLU A 11 -19.01 8.99 -11.50
C GLU A 11 -17.88 9.70 -10.75
N SER A 12 -17.07 8.96 -9.97
CA SER A 12 -15.93 9.51 -9.23
C SER A 12 -14.88 10.11 -10.17
N ILE A 13 -14.57 9.43 -11.28
CA ILE A 13 -13.60 9.94 -12.26
C ILE A 13 -14.14 11.20 -12.94
N LEU A 14 -15.40 11.21 -13.38
CA LEU A 14 -16.00 12.38 -14.05
C LEU A 14 -16.03 13.59 -13.10
N LYS A 15 -16.45 13.41 -11.85
CA LYS A 15 -16.41 14.47 -10.83
C LYS A 15 -14.98 14.93 -10.55
N GLY A 16 -14.01 14.00 -10.52
CA GLY A 16 -12.59 14.30 -10.34
C GLY A 16 -12.04 15.17 -11.46
N VAL A 17 -12.32 14.83 -12.72
CA VAL A 17 -11.90 15.60 -13.90
C VAL A 17 -12.59 16.98 -13.92
N GLU A 18 -13.88 17.06 -13.61
CA GLU A 18 -14.59 18.34 -13.53
C GLU A 18 -13.99 19.25 -12.46
N LYS A 19 -13.70 18.70 -11.27
CA LYS A 19 -13.07 19.44 -10.18
C LYS A 19 -11.66 19.90 -10.55
N ALA A 20 -10.88 19.05 -11.23
CA ALA A 20 -9.54 19.37 -11.70
C ALA A 20 -9.58 20.55 -12.69
N LYS A 21 -10.52 20.56 -13.64
CA LYS A 21 -10.72 21.67 -14.58
C LYS A 21 -11.10 22.98 -13.89
N LYS A 22 -11.92 22.93 -12.83
CA LYS A 22 -12.34 24.12 -12.07
C LYS A 22 -11.23 24.70 -11.20
N SER A 23 -10.38 23.85 -10.63
CA SER A 23 -9.33 24.25 -9.69
C SER A 23 -7.95 24.42 -10.32
N ALA A 24 -7.77 24.07 -11.59
CA ALA A 24 -6.47 23.95 -12.26
C ALA A 24 -5.44 23.11 -11.46
N ALA A 25 -5.91 22.13 -10.70
CA ALA A 25 -5.11 21.28 -9.83
C ALA A 25 -5.43 19.81 -10.05
N SER A 26 -4.46 18.93 -9.77
CA SER A 26 -4.67 17.49 -9.81
C SER A 26 -5.55 17.03 -8.64
N ILE A 27 -6.57 16.24 -8.93
CA ILE A 27 -7.56 15.75 -7.97
C ILE A 27 -7.48 14.24 -7.85
N LEU A 28 -7.40 13.71 -6.63
CA LEU A 28 -7.56 12.29 -6.39
C LEU A 28 -9.04 11.91 -6.52
N ALA A 29 -9.36 11.00 -7.44
CA ALA A 29 -10.65 10.32 -7.49
C ALA A 29 -10.46 8.89 -6.95
N SER A 30 -11.26 8.51 -5.96
CA SER A 30 -11.23 7.18 -5.33
C SER A 30 -12.62 6.57 -5.35
N ALA A 31 -12.72 5.37 -5.88
CA ALA A 31 -13.97 4.61 -5.94
C ALA A 31 -13.79 3.24 -5.29
N VAL A 32 -14.73 2.89 -4.42
CA VAL A 32 -14.80 1.58 -3.76
C VAL A 32 -15.97 0.80 -4.32
N GLN A 33 -15.74 -0.46 -4.62
CA GLN A 33 -16.79 -1.37 -5.08
C GLN A 33 -16.60 -2.76 -4.47
N LYS A 34 -17.68 -3.36 -4.03
CA LYS A 34 -17.70 -4.76 -3.60
C LYS A 34 -17.57 -5.64 -4.84
N ILE A 35 -16.71 -6.65 -4.77
CA ILE A 35 -16.51 -7.63 -5.84
C ILE A 35 -16.75 -9.05 -5.31
N GLU A 36 -16.85 -10.02 -6.22
CA GLU A 36 -16.88 -11.43 -5.87
C GLU A 36 -15.57 -11.81 -5.15
N TYR A 37 -15.63 -12.92 -4.41
CA TYR A 37 -14.47 -13.41 -3.67
C TYR A 37 -13.25 -13.52 -4.58
N MET A 38 -12.15 -12.92 -4.13
CA MET A 38 -10.86 -12.95 -4.77
C MET A 38 -9.78 -13.26 -3.73
N ASN A 39 -8.95 -14.26 -3.99
CA ASN A 39 -7.83 -14.57 -3.10
C ASN A 39 -6.80 -13.42 -3.11
N PRO A 40 -6.44 -12.84 -1.94
CA PRO A 40 -5.50 -11.71 -1.88
C PRO A 40 -4.12 -12.00 -2.47
N LEU A 41 -3.60 -13.23 -2.32
CA LEU A 41 -2.32 -13.62 -2.94
C LEU A 41 -2.43 -13.72 -4.46
N SER A 42 -3.55 -14.20 -4.99
CA SER A 42 -3.80 -14.23 -6.43
C SER A 42 -3.83 -12.82 -7.01
N PHE A 43 -4.49 -11.88 -6.32
CA PHE A 43 -4.49 -10.48 -6.73
C PHE A 43 -3.08 -9.86 -6.68
N PHE A 44 -2.32 -10.11 -5.62
CA PHE A 44 -0.92 -9.67 -5.52
C PHE A 44 -0.05 -10.24 -6.66
N SER A 45 -0.24 -11.52 -6.99
CA SER A 45 0.50 -12.19 -8.06
C SER A 45 0.12 -11.68 -9.44
N ALA A 46 -1.14 -11.30 -9.65
CA ALA A 46 -1.60 -10.73 -10.92
C ALA A 46 -0.86 -9.44 -11.30
N GLY A 47 -0.39 -8.67 -10.31
CA GLY A 47 0.43 -7.48 -10.51
C GLY A 47 1.90 -7.74 -10.84
N MET A 48 2.37 -9.01 -10.85
CA MET A 48 3.81 -9.34 -10.91
C MET A 48 4.52 -8.75 -12.13
N LYS A 49 3.93 -8.84 -13.30
CA LYS A 49 4.56 -8.37 -14.55
C LYS A 49 4.42 -6.86 -14.76
N ARG A 50 3.25 -6.30 -14.42
CA ARG A 50 2.92 -4.89 -14.72
C ARG A 50 3.40 -3.92 -13.65
N TYR A 51 3.42 -4.34 -12.37
CA TYR A 51 3.71 -3.51 -11.21
C TYR A 51 4.88 -4.05 -10.40
N GLN A 52 5.96 -4.46 -11.08
CA GLN A 52 7.16 -4.93 -10.42
C GLN A 52 7.77 -3.81 -9.56
N GLY A 53 7.96 -4.09 -8.25
CA GLY A 53 8.43 -3.10 -7.28
C GLY A 53 7.35 -2.15 -6.75
N GLU A 54 6.14 -2.19 -7.28
CA GLU A 54 5.01 -1.32 -6.91
C GLU A 54 3.83 -2.14 -6.39
N ARG A 55 4.10 -3.16 -5.61
CA ARG A 55 3.08 -4.05 -5.03
C ARG A 55 3.21 -4.06 -3.52
N PHE A 56 2.08 -3.99 -2.86
CA PHE A 56 1.97 -3.96 -1.40
C PHE A 56 1.09 -5.09 -0.93
N PHE A 57 1.51 -5.79 0.12
CA PHE A 57 0.73 -6.86 0.74
C PHE A 57 0.81 -6.71 2.25
N TRP A 58 -0.33 -6.53 2.86
CA TRP A 58 -0.45 -6.48 4.30
C TRP A 58 -1.57 -7.43 4.76
N LYS A 59 -1.32 -8.16 5.83
CA LYS A 59 -2.27 -9.07 6.48
C LYS A 59 -2.25 -8.83 7.98
N HIS A 60 -3.44 -8.74 8.59
CA HIS A 60 -3.55 -8.74 10.05
C HIS A 60 -3.07 -10.08 10.62
N SER A 61 -2.42 -10.06 11.81
CA SER A 61 -1.80 -11.27 12.36
C SER A 61 -2.80 -12.33 12.80
N THR A 62 -3.96 -11.94 13.31
CA THR A 62 -4.98 -12.82 13.90
C THR A 62 -6.33 -12.77 13.19
N GLU A 63 -6.65 -11.70 12.48
CA GLU A 63 -7.93 -11.50 11.82
C GLU A 63 -7.83 -11.81 10.32
N GLU A 64 -8.96 -12.17 9.72
CA GLU A 64 -9.06 -12.31 8.27
C GLU A 64 -9.23 -10.93 7.62
N PHE A 65 -8.19 -10.13 7.76
CA PHE A 65 -8.11 -8.80 7.19
C PHE A 65 -6.84 -8.64 6.37
N TYR A 66 -7.03 -8.33 5.09
CA TYR A 66 -5.95 -8.18 4.11
C TYR A 66 -6.13 -6.87 3.36
N ILE A 67 -5.02 -6.22 3.07
CA ILE A 67 -4.96 -5.08 2.14
C ILE A 67 -3.83 -5.34 1.15
N VAL A 68 -4.15 -5.33 -0.14
CA VAL A 68 -3.20 -5.59 -1.22
C VAL A 68 -3.26 -4.45 -2.22
N GLY A 69 -2.13 -3.78 -2.47
CA GLY A 69 -2.03 -2.69 -3.43
C GLY A 69 -1.24 -3.06 -4.68
N LEU A 70 -1.65 -2.56 -5.83
CA LEU A 70 -0.99 -2.71 -7.14
C LEU A 70 -0.83 -1.36 -7.82
N GLY A 71 0.40 -1.07 -8.26
CA GLY A 71 0.77 0.18 -8.91
C GLY A 71 0.73 1.37 -7.96
N ILE A 72 1.30 2.48 -8.38
CA ILE A 72 1.34 3.73 -7.61
C ILE A 72 0.49 4.78 -8.33
N CYS A 73 -0.55 5.27 -7.66
CA CYS A 73 -1.38 6.38 -8.10
C CYS A 73 -0.73 7.72 -7.76
N LYS A 74 -0.27 7.85 -6.51
CA LYS A 74 0.40 9.03 -5.98
C LYS A 74 1.45 8.63 -4.98
N GLN A 75 2.56 9.36 -4.96
CA GLN A 75 3.63 9.18 -3.99
C GLN A 75 3.83 10.48 -3.19
N ILE A 76 4.01 10.35 -1.87
CA ILE A 76 4.43 11.42 -0.97
C ILE A 76 5.83 11.07 -0.51
N VAL A 77 6.80 11.91 -0.82
CA VAL A 77 8.23 11.65 -0.57
C VAL A 77 8.90 12.89 -0.01
N THR A 78 9.79 12.71 0.96
CA THR A 78 10.76 13.75 1.34
C THR A 78 12.07 13.16 1.79
N ASP A 79 13.16 13.82 1.42
CA ASP A 79 14.52 13.56 1.91
C ASP A 79 14.94 14.55 3.03
N GLN A 80 14.03 15.41 3.48
CA GLN A 80 14.28 16.28 4.63
C GLN A 80 14.23 15.43 5.91
N ALA A 81 15.28 15.48 6.71
CA ALA A 81 15.36 14.79 7.99
C ALA A 81 14.41 15.44 9.02
N ALA A 82 14.41 16.78 9.08
CA ALA A 82 13.51 17.55 9.92
C ALA A 82 12.09 17.56 9.33
N ASP A 83 11.09 17.61 10.20
CA ASP A 83 9.66 17.77 9.86
C ASP A 83 9.07 16.74 8.89
N ARG A 84 9.77 15.60 8.65
CA ARG A 84 9.32 14.58 7.70
C ARG A 84 7.93 14.02 8.02
N PHE A 85 7.58 13.89 9.29
CA PHE A 85 6.25 13.47 9.73
C PHE A 85 5.19 14.53 9.39
N PHE A 86 5.48 15.78 9.71
CA PHE A 86 4.59 16.90 9.41
C PHE A 86 4.41 17.11 7.90
N HIS A 87 5.48 16.93 7.12
CA HIS A 87 5.41 17.01 5.66
C HIS A 87 4.43 15.97 5.10
N VAL A 88 4.57 14.70 5.50
CA VAL A 88 3.68 13.63 5.05
C VAL A 88 2.24 13.89 5.49
N GLU A 89 2.02 14.30 6.73
CA GLU A 89 0.69 14.64 7.23
C GLU A 89 0.04 15.78 6.43
N LYS A 90 0.78 16.84 6.15
CA LYS A 90 0.31 18.00 5.38
C LYS A 90 -0.08 17.61 3.96
N GLU A 91 0.80 16.89 3.25
CA GLU A 91 0.55 16.45 1.89
C GLU A 91 -0.63 15.47 1.82
N TRP A 92 -0.73 14.54 2.78
CA TRP A 92 -1.86 13.64 2.89
C TRP A 92 -3.18 14.39 3.13
N LYS A 93 -3.21 15.30 4.11
CA LYS A 93 -4.40 16.11 4.40
C LYS A 93 -4.84 16.91 3.18
N HIS A 94 -3.89 17.57 2.50
CA HIS A 94 -4.18 18.32 1.28
C HIS A 94 -4.76 17.44 0.17
N LEU A 95 -4.18 16.28 -0.06
CA LEU A 95 -4.66 15.31 -1.04
C LEU A 95 -6.11 14.88 -0.74
N ILE A 96 -6.40 14.50 0.51
CA ILE A 96 -7.71 13.99 0.91
C ILE A 96 -8.78 15.10 0.93
N GLN A 97 -8.46 16.30 1.38
CA GLN A 97 -9.40 17.45 1.40
C GLN A 97 -9.88 17.83 -0.01
N SER A 98 -9.01 17.68 -1.00
CA SER A 98 -9.36 17.96 -2.39
C SER A 98 -9.95 16.75 -3.12
N ALA A 99 -9.87 15.55 -2.58
CA ALA A 99 -10.28 14.33 -3.26
C ALA A 99 -11.78 14.25 -3.57
N VAL A 100 -12.11 13.44 -4.56
CA VAL A 100 -13.47 12.94 -4.82
C VAL A 100 -13.48 11.46 -4.42
N ILE A 101 -14.09 11.17 -3.30
CA ILE A 101 -14.19 9.81 -2.76
C ILE A 101 -15.65 9.36 -2.92
N SER A 102 -15.87 8.19 -3.53
CA SER A 102 -17.22 7.65 -3.66
C SER A 102 -17.81 7.37 -2.27
N GLU A 103 -19.07 7.73 -2.09
CA GLU A 103 -19.82 7.31 -0.93
C GLU A 103 -19.92 5.78 -0.94
N SER A 104 -19.25 5.13 -0.01
CA SER A 104 -19.34 3.70 0.27
C SER A 104 -19.61 3.53 1.75
N GLU A 105 -20.12 2.35 2.12
CA GLU A 105 -20.15 1.94 3.52
C GLU A 105 -18.73 2.16 4.11
N ASN A 106 -18.64 2.66 5.33
CA ASN A 106 -17.38 2.91 6.00
C ASN A 106 -16.70 1.58 6.39
N ILE A 107 -16.18 0.89 5.37
CA ILE A 107 -15.51 -0.41 5.53
C ILE A 107 -14.02 -0.15 5.83
N GLN A 108 -13.55 -0.75 6.90
CA GLN A 108 -12.14 -0.63 7.30
C GLN A 108 -11.20 -1.06 6.17
N GLY A 109 -10.19 -0.24 5.88
CA GLY A 109 -9.17 -0.53 4.88
C GLY A 109 -9.61 -0.33 3.44
N THR A 110 -10.77 0.26 3.19
CA THR A 110 -11.20 0.70 1.85
C THR A 110 -11.00 2.20 1.66
N GLY A 111 -11.11 2.67 0.42
CA GLY A 111 -10.83 4.06 0.07
C GLY A 111 -9.33 4.38 -0.01
N PRO A 112 -8.95 5.66 -0.07
CA PRO A 112 -7.56 6.05 -0.17
C PRO A 112 -6.76 5.55 1.03
N THR A 113 -5.69 4.81 0.76
CA THR A 113 -4.78 4.26 1.79
C THR A 113 -3.35 4.45 1.30
N ALA A 114 -2.44 4.80 2.22
CA ALA A 114 -1.03 4.98 1.90
C ALA A 114 -0.17 3.89 2.57
N PHE A 115 0.69 3.25 1.80
CA PHE A 115 1.70 2.32 2.26
C PHE A 115 3.07 2.98 2.24
N GLY A 116 3.78 2.97 3.33
CA GLY A 116 5.08 3.62 3.36
C GLY A 116 5.84 3.45 4.65
N CYS A 117 6.94 4.16 4.73
CA CYS A 117 7.81 4.15 5.89
C CYS A 117 8.53 5.47 6.08
N PHE A 118 9.06 5.62 7.27
CA PHE A 118 10.05 6.63 7.62
C PHE A 118 11.39 5.96 7.88
N SER A 119 12.50 6.64 7.59
CA SER A 119 13.81 6.21 8.07
C SER A 119 13.81 6.15 9.59
N PHE A 120 14.49 5.16 10.17
CA PHE A 120 14.57 5.01 11.61
C PHE A 120 15.35 6.18 12.24
N ASP A 121 16.58 6.39 11.78
CA ASP A 121 17.43 7.50 12.19
C ASP A 121 17.74 8.41 10.99
N PRO A 122 17.15 9.61 10.94
CA PRO A 122 17.37 10.54 9.83
C PRO A 122 18.72 11.27 9.89
N LEU A 123 19.42 11.17 11.03
CA LEU A 123 20.73 11.81 11.21
C LEU A 123 21.89 10.87 10.85
N LYS A 124 21.63 9.55 10.75
CA LYS A 124 22.61 8.57 10.32
C LYS A 124 22.84 8.69 8.81
N GLU A 125 24.09 8.78 8.39
CA GLU A 125 24.45 8.72 6.98
C GLU A 125 23.93 7.43 6.34
N LYS A 126 23.32 7.56 5.16
CA LYS A 126 22.82 6.41 4.41
C LYS A 126 23.97 5.60 3.88
N THR A 127 24.01 4.32 4.17
CA THR A 127 24.94 3.39 3.51
C THR A 127 24.54 3.19 2.05
N GLU A 128 25.44 2.64 1.22
CA GLU A 128 25.18 2.37 -0.20
C GLU A 128 23.88 1.59 -0.42
N LEU A 129 23.60 0.60 0.45
CA LEU A 129 22.37 -0.20 0.41
C LEU A 129 21.10 0.65 0.56
N TRP A 130 21.14 1.69 1.39
CA TRP A 130 19.99 2.55 1.72
C TRP A 130 19.99 3.89 1.00
N ALA A 131 20.99 4.16 0.18
CA ALA A 131 21.17 5.46 -0.50
C ALA A 131 19.96 5.89 -1.34
N LYS A 132 19.26 4.92 -1.95
CA LYS A 132 18.07 5.18 -2.78
C LYS A 132 16.75 5.31 -1.99
N PHE A 133 16.78 5.07 -0.69
CA PHE A 133 15.56 5.20 0.15
C PHE A 133 15.49 6.60 0.75
N PRO A 134 14.42 7.36 0.50
CA PRO A 134 14.24 8.68 1.10
C PRO A 134 13.95 8.56 2.60
N HIS A 135 14.01 9.70 3.31
CA HIS A 135 13.68 9.75 4.75
C HIS A 135 12.20 9.49 5.02
N SER A 136 11.34 9.75 4.06
CA SER A 136 9.97 9.23 4.06
C SER A 136 9.50 8.93 2.65
N ILE A 137 8.74 7.85 2.50
CA ILE A 137 8.09 7.46 1.27
C ILE A 137 6.75 6.81 1.59
N PHE A 138 5.68 7.34 0.99
CA PHE A 138 4.33 6.80 1.11
C PHE A 138 3.70 6.71 -0.27
N ASN A 139 3.21 5.54 -0.60
CA ASN A 139 2.62 5.23 -1.90
C ASN A 139 1.13 4.97 -1.74
N ILE A 140 0.31 5.66 -2.51
CA ILE A 140 -1.11 5.39 -2.65
C ILE A 140 -1.27 4.45 -3.85
N PRO A 141 -1.74 3.20 -3.65
CA PRO A 141 -1.91 2.25 -4.74
C PRO A 141 -2.93 2.73 -5.77
N LYS A 142 -2.71 2.37 -7.04
CA LYS A 142 -3.69 2.61 -8.11
C LYS A 142 -4.90 1.69 -7.95
N TYR A 143 -4.66 0.41 -7.69
CA TYR A 143 -5.67 -0.59 -7.41
C TYR A 143 -5.40 -1.23 -6.07
N MET A 144 -6.41 -1.36 -5.23
CA MET A 144 -6.26 -1.94 -3.91
C MET A 144 -7.41 -2.91 -3.63
N LEU A 145 -7.06 -4.15 -3.29
CA LEU A 145 -8.01 -5.15 -2.82
C LEU A 145 -7.98 -5.15 -1.30
N THR A 146 -9.15 -5.01 -0.71
CA THR A 146 -9.35 -5.19 0.74
C THR A 146 -10.26 -6.39 0.96
N MET A 147 -9.81 -7.33 1.79
CA MET A 147 -10.67 -8.42 2.26
C MET A 147 -10.85 -8.29 3.77
N VAL A 148 -12.10 -8.25 4.20
CA VAL A 148 -12.51 -8.20 5.61
C VAL A 148 -13.75 -9.07 5.79
N ASN A 149 -13.72 -9.98 6.78
CA ASN A 149 -14.82 -10.88 7.09
C ASN A 149 -15.35 -11.62 5.83
N HIS A 150 -14.46 -12.20 5.04
CA HIS A 150 -14.75 -12.90 3.75
C HIS A 150 -15.36 -12.02 2.65
N GLN A 151 -15.56 -10.73 2.89
CA GLN A 151 -16.03 -9.78 1.88
C GLN A 151 -14.83 -9.10 1.21
N VAL A 152 -14.93 -8.93 -0.10
CA VAL A 152 -13.84 -8.39 -0.92
C VAL A 152 -14.27 -7.09 -1.58
N TYR A 153 -13.43 -6.08 -1.47
CA TYR A 153 -13.64 -4.75 -2.02
C TYR A 153 -12.46 -4.36 -2.90
N LEU A 154 -12.74 -3.77 -4.03
CA LEU A 154 -11.76 -3.16 -4.91
C LEU A 154 -11.85 -1.63 -4.78
N THR A 155 -10.76 -1.01 -4.33
CA THR A 155 -10.57 0.44 -4.38
C THR A 155 -9.76 0.79 -5.62
N THR A 156 -10.24 1.74 -6.40
CA THR A 156 -9.52 2.29 -7.55
C THR A 156 -9.22 3.76 -7.29
N ASN A 157 -7.94 4.12 -7.31
CA ASN A 157 -7.45 5.48 -7.09
C ASN A 157 -6.84 6.03 -8.37
N ILE A 158 -7.24 7.22 -8.78
CA ILE A 158 -6.79 7.89 -10.01
C ILE A 158 -6.52 9.36 -9.70
N ILE A 159 -5.40 9.87 -10.17
CA ILE A 159 -5.16 11.32 -10.20
C ILE A 159 -5.77 11.85 -11.49
N CYS A 160 -6.79 12.66 -11.34
CA CYS A 160 -7.47 13.37 -12.43
C CYS A 160 -6.83 14.73 -12.66
N THR A 161 -6.63 15.08 -13.91
CA THR A 161 -6.07 16.36 -14.34
C THR A 161 -7.06 17.09 -15.29
N GLU A 162 -6.83 18.36 -15.56
CA GLU A 162 -7.65 19.14 -16.51
C GLU A 162 -7.59 18.60 -17.95
N GLN A 163 -6.52 17.88 -18.29
CA GLN A 163 -6.28 17.29 -19.62
C GLN A 163 -7.00 15.96 -19.81
N ASP A 164 -7.47 15.34 -18.73
CA ASP A 164 -8.14 14.04 -18.81
C ASP A 164 -9.53 14.18 -19.47
N ASN A 165 -9.87 13.16 -20.23
CA ASN A 165 -11.14 13.04 -20.92
C ASN A 165 -11.82 11.70 -20.57
N PRO A 166 -13.10 11.52 -20.93
CA PRO A 166 -13.86 10.31 -20.58
C PRO A 166 -13.26 8.98 -21.09
N THR A 167 -12.32 9.00 -22.04
CA THR A 167 -11.69 7.77 -22.56
C THR A 167 -10.80 7.09 -21.53
N ILE A 168 -10.32 7.82 -20.52
CA ILE A 168 -9.55 7.26 -19.41
C ILE A 168 -10.35 6.19 -18.66
N ILE A 169 -11.68 6.33 -18.59
CA ILE A 169 -12.56 5.39 -17.88
C ILE A 169 -12.48 4.02 -18.52
N ALA A 170 -12.62 3.94 -19.86
CA ALA A 170 -12.55 2.67 -20.58
C ALA A 170 -11.18 1.98 -20.39
N LYS A 171 -10.11 2.76 -20.40
CA LYS A 171 -8.75 2.24 -20.14
C LYS A 171 -8.62 1.65 -18.74
N ILE A 172 -9.14 2.33 -17.72
CA ILE A 172 -9.10 1.87 -16.33
C ILE A 172 -9.95 0.62 -16.16
N GLU A 173 -11.17 0.61 -16.72
CA GLU A 173 -12.04 -0.57 -16.69
C GLU A 173 -11.36 -1.78 -17.34
N GLN A 174 -10.69 -1.59 -18.48
CA GLN A 174 -9.94 -2.64 -19.15
C GLN A 174 -8.79 -3.15 -18.27
N GLU A 175 -7.98 -2.26 -17.67
CA GLU A 175 -6.90 -2.66 -16.77
C GLU A 175 -7.41 -3.47 -15.56
N ILE A 176 -8.54 -3.06 -14.98
CA ILE A 176 -9.18 -3.80 -13.88
C ILE A 176 -9.59 -5.20 -14.34
N GLN A 177 -10.25 -5.32 -15.49
CA GLN A 177 -10.66 -6.63 -16.04
C GLN A 177 -9.46 -7.54 -16.30
N GLU A 178 -8.37 -7.00 -16.85
CA GLU A 178 -7.14 -7.76 -17.06
C GLU A 178 -6.55 -8.27 -15.75
N ILE A 179 -6.45 -7.42 -14.71
CA ILE A 179 -5.93 -7.79 -13.39
C ILE A 179 -6.82 -8.88 -12.75
N LEU A 180 -8.13 -8.67 -12.72
CA LEU A 180 -9.07 -9.61 -12.12
C LEU A 180 -9.11 -10.93 -12.90
N GLY A 181 -9.00 -10.88 -14.23
CA GLY A 181 -8.91 -12.07 -15.07
C GLY A 181 -7.68 -12.91 -14.73
N VAL A 182 -6.52 -12.31 -14.60
CA VAL A 182 -5.28 -13.00 -14.18
C VAL A 182 -5.39 -13.52 -12.74
N ALA A 183 -5.95 -12.71 -11.83
CA ALA A 183 -6.11 -13.08 -10.42
C ALA A 183 -7.12 -14.21 -10.19
N SER A 184 -8.03 -14.47 -11.13
CA SER A 184 -9.00 -15.57 -11.07
C SER A 184 -8.39 -16.94 -11.42
N VAL A 185 -7.17 -16.95 -11.98
CA VAL A 185 -6.45 -18.21 -12.24
C VAL A 185 -5.85 -18.72 -10.93
N PRO A 186 -6.07 -20.01 -10.58
CA PRO A 186 -5.48 -20.57 -9.37
C PRO A 186 -3.96 -20.43 -9.38
N LEU A 187 -3.40 -20.04 -8.23
CA LEU A 187 -1.96 -20.01 -8.06
C LEU A 187 -1.41 -21.43 -8.14
N HIS A 188 -0.40 -21.63 -8.97
CA HIS A 188 0.37 -22.86 -8.90
C HIS A 188 1.07 -22.94 -7.53
N PRO A 189 1.15 -24.11 -6.90
CA PRO A 189 1.94 -24.29 -5.70
C PRO A 189 3.36 -23.77 -5.97
N PHE A 190 3.85 -22.93 -5.08
CA PHE A 190 5.26 -22.54 -5.17
C PHE A 190 6.10 -23.81 -5.02
N GLU A 191 7.04 -24.02 -5.93
CA GLU A 191 8.05 -25.05 -5.73
C GLU A 191 8.75 -24.76 -4.38
N ASN A 192 8.78 -25.77 -3.51
CA ASN A 192 9.48 -25.68 -2.25
C ASN A 192 10.98 -25.45 -2.54
N ASN A 193 11.39 -24.20 -2.59
CA ASN A 193 12.81 -23.85 -2.58
C ASN A 193 13.36 -24.24 -1.21
N SER A 194 13.84 -25.49 -1.09
CA SER A 194 14.54 -25.92 0.11
C SER A 194 15.73 -25.00 0.35
N LEU A 195 15.80 -24.43 1.54
CA LEU A 195 16.97 -23.64 1.97
C LEU A 195 18.21 -24.52 1.84
N LYS A 196 19.08 -24.21 0.90
CA LYS A 196 20.31 -24.96 0.65
C LYS A 196 21.31 -24.83 1.80
N LYS A 197 21.32 -23.68 2.50
CA LYS A 197 22.23 -23.41 3.60
C LYS A 197 21.67 -22.28 4.48
N ARG A 198 21.73 -22.46 5.80
CA ARG A 198 21.51 -21.42 6.80
C ARG A 198 22.84 -21.10 7.48
N ILE A 199 23.18 -19.83 7.58
CA ILE A 199 24.35 -19.33 8.30
C ILE A 199 23.83 -18.37 9.36
N ASP A 200 24.04 -18.72 10.63
CA ASP A 200 23.73 -17.83 11.74
C ASP A 200 25.00 -17.03 12.09
N ILE A 201 24.94 -15.72 11.98
CA ILE A 201 26.05 -14.83 12.29
C ILE A 201 26.07 -14.62 13.80
N LYS A 202 27.15 -15.06 14.48
CA LYS A 202 27.42 -14.89 15.92
C LYS A 202 26.21 -15.22 16.82
N PRO A 203 25.62 -16.40 16.74
CA PRO A 203 24.38 -16.72 17.45
C PRO A 203 24.53 -16.67 18.96
N GLU A 204 25.68 -17.06 19.51
CA GLU A 204 25.89 -17.09 20.97
C GLU A 204 26.06 -15.67 21.54
N GLU A 205 26.75 -14.78 20.83
CA GLU A 205 26.85 -13.36 21.22
C GLU A 205 25.44 -12.71 21.23
N TRP A 206 24.62 -13.02 20.24
CA TRP A 206 23.25 -12.52 20.17
C TRP A 206 22.39 -13.02 21.34
N LYS A 207 22.44 -14.31 21.66
CA LYS A 207 21.73 -14.89 22.79
C LYS A 207 22.16 -14.26 24.10
N ALA A 208 23.47 -14.07 24.30
CA ALA A 208 24.01 -13.44 25.50
C ALA A 208 23.49 -11.99 25.66
N GLN A 209 23.46 -11.21 24.58
CA GLN A 209 22.90 -9.84 24.60
C GLN A 209 21.42 -9.84 24.96
N VAL A 210 20.61 -10.70 24.31
CA VAL A 210 19.18 -10.83 24.62
C VAL A 210 18.97 -11.20 26.11
N THR A 211 19.73 -12.17 26.63
CA THR A 211 19.63 -12.59 28.03
C THR A 211 19.97 -11.45 28.99
N LYS A 212 21.05 -10.71 28.69
CA LYS A 212 21.47 -9.56 29.50
C LYS A 212 20.35 -8.50 29.55
N VAL A 213 19.85 -8.06 28.40
CA VAL A 213 18.80 -7.04 28.34
C VAL A 213 17.49 -7.53 28.97
N ALA A 214 17.12 -8.79 28.80
CA ALA A 214 15.94 -9.37 29.46
C ALA A 214 16.05 -9.40 30.99
N HIS A 215 17.29 -9.52 31.54
CA HIS A 215 17.53 -9.42 32.95
C HIS A 215 17.44 -7.98 33.45
N GLU A 216 18.07 -7.04 32.74
CA GLU A 216 18.07 -5.62 33.09
C GLU A 216 16.62 -5.05 33.08
N LEU A 217 15.78 -5.47 32.12
CA LEU A 217 14.37 -5.04 32.04
C LEU A 217 13.52 -5.42 33.26
N LYS A 218 13.94 -6.42 34.08
CA LYS A 218 13.20 -6.79 35.30
C LYS A 218 13.37 -5.77 36.42
N GLU A 219 14.45 -5.03 36.37
CA GLU A 219 14.88 -4.08 37.41
C GLU A 219 14.63 -2.63 36.97
N ASP A 220 14.30 -2.38 35.68
CA ASP A 220 14.13 -1.06 35.09
C ASP A 220 12.65 -0.69 34.95
N SER A 221 12.41 0.62 34.78
CA SER A 221 11.12 1.20 34.41
C SER A 221 10.69 0.86 32.98
N LEU A 222 11.63 0.48 32.10
CA LEU A 222 11.37 0.08 30.72
C LEU A 222 10.68 -1.29 30.66
N LYS A 223 9.56 -1.36 29.96
CA LYS A 223 8.79 -2.60 29.82
C LYS A 223 9.14 -3.41 28.55
N LYS A 224 9.79 -2.78 27.59
CA LYS A 224 10.12 -3.40 26.30
C LYS A 224 11.34 -2.75 25.66
N VAL A 225 12.23 -3.56 25.17
CA VAL A 225 13.35 -3.16 24.30
C VAL A 225 13.35 -4.04 23.06
N VAL A 226 13.60 -3.46 21.90
CA VAL A 226 13.78 -4.19 20.65
C VAL A 226 15.26 -4.11 20.29
N LEU A 227 15.90 -5.28 20.21
CA LEU A 227 17.28 -5.39 19.76
C LEU A 227 17.30 -5.64 18.24
N ALA A 228 18.22 -4.98 17.56
CA ALA A 228 18.51 -5.23 16.14
C ALA A 228 20.01 -5.54 15.99
N ARG A 229 20.36 -6.31 14.97
CA ARG A 229 21.73 -6.57 14.55
C ARG A 229 21.87 -6.39 13.04
N GLU A 230 23.02 -5.96 12.63
CA GLU A 230 23.41 -5.85 11.20
C GLU A 230 23.81 -7.21 10.64
#